data_26923b9eb19d8d6f9503d0056099ec04
#
_entry.id   26923b9eb19d8d6f9503d0056099ec04
#
_cell.length_a   1.000
_cell.length_b   1.000
_cell.length_c   1.000
_cell.angle_alpha   90.00
_cell.angle_beta   90.00
_cell.angle_gamma   90.00
#
_symmetry.space_group_name_H-M   'P 1'
#
loop_
_entity.id
_entity.type
_entity.pdbx_description
1 polymer ?
#
loop_
_entity_poly.entity_id
_entity_poly.type
_entity_poly.pdbx_seq_one_letter_code
_entity_poly.pdbx_strand_id
1 'polypeptide(L)'
;MSNKNALADTIHVTKTAISSHPPETIKLAGNILQSCVDSKGIDLTVLDVAKVFGLSDYFIIVSGRSDRHVQGLVNRVINTMTAKGCPPIGVEGYENGHWVIVDFGDVVLHAFYEPIREVYDIEGLWAEAPRIDVKEPERFSERSLKAA
;
A
#
# COMPACT_ATOMS: atom_id res chain seq x y z
N MET A 1 12.45 11.05 15.83
CA MET A 1 12.23 10.12 16.92
C MET A 1 10.77 9.86 17.12
N SER A 2 10.05 10.88 17.58
CA SER A 2 8.61 10.73 17.76
C SER A 2 7.92 10.31 16.47
N ASN A 3 8.46 10.74 15.34
CA ASN A 3 7.85 10.45 14.04
C ASN A 3 7.86 8.98 13.69
N LYS A 4 8.97 8.31 14.01
CA LYS A 4 9.08 6.89 13.78
C LYS A 4 8.03 6.13 14.58
N ASN A 5 7.81 6.58 15.81
CA ASN A 5 6.78 6.00 16.66
C ASN A 5 5.39 6.33 16.14
N ALA A 6 5.21 7.53 15.58
CA ALA A 6 3.93 7.93 15.04
C ALA A 6 3.52 7.04 13.87
N LEU A 7 4.48 6.66 13.02
CA LEU A 7 4.19 5.74 11.94
C LEU A 7 3.77 4.38 12.49
N ALA A 8 4.53 3.85 13.44
CA ALA A 8 4.20 2.56 14.04
C ALA A 8 2.82 2.59 14.71
N ASP A 9 2.50 3.69 15.39
CA ASP A 9 1.21 3.83 16.05
C ASP A 9 0.07 3.92 15.02
N THR A 10 0.32 4.59 13.90
CA THR A 10 -0.70 4.79 12.88
C THR A 10 -1.06 3.51 12.16
N ILE A 11 -0.07 2.69 11.82
CA ILE A 11 -0.28 1.50 11.00
C ILE A 11 -0.12 0.20 11.79
N HIS A 12 0.01 0.27 13.09
CA HIS A 12 0.07 -0.90 13.96
C HIS A 12 1.08 -1.95 13.49
N VAL A 13 2.28 -1.49 13.20
CA VAL A 13 3.35 -2.36 12.73
C VAL A 13 4.38 -2.54 13.83
N THR A 14 5.10 -3.63 13.81
CA THR A 14 6.25 -3.77 14.68
C THR A 14 7.37 -2.89 14.13
N LYS A 15 8.10 -2.24 15.02
CA LYS A 15 9.23 -1.42 14.61
C LYS A 15 10.23 -2.18 13.76
N THR A 16 10.37 -3.48 14.03
CA THR A 16 11.29 -4.33 13.31
C THR A 16 10.97 -4.41 11.83
N ALA A 17 9.68 -4.55 11.50
CA ALA A 17 9.28 -4.65 10.10
C ALA A 17 9.59 -3.35 9.34
N ILE A 18 9.34 -2.20 9.98
CA ILE A 18 9.59 -0.90 9.34
C ILE A 18 11.09 -0.65 9.20
N SER A 19 11.86 -0.86 10.27
CA SER A 19 13.25 -0.46 10.30
C SER A 19 14.17 -1.32 9.45
N SER A 20 13.67 -2.46 8.95
CA SER A 20 14.50 -3.36 8.16
C SER A 20 14.59 -2.97 6.69
N HIS A 21 13.86 -1.94 6.27
CA HIS A 21 13.83 -1.53 4.86
C HIS A 21 14.50 -0.18 4.64
N PRO A 22 14.95 0.09 3.41
CA PRO A 22 15.56 1.39 3.11
C PRO A 22 14.57 2.54 3.31
N PRO A 23 15.07 3.70 3.77
CA PRO A 23 14.19 4.86 3.95
C PRO A 23 13.39 5.26 2.73
N GLU A 24 13.97 5.17 1.54
CA GLU A 24 13.26 5.51 0.31
C GLU A 24 12.12 4.55 0.01
N THR A 25 12.26 3.28 0.36
CA THR A 25 11.18 2.30 0.20
C THR A 25 10.04 2.60 1.17
N ILE A 26 10.37 2.94 2.40
CA ILE A 26 9.37 3.31 3.41
C ILE A 26 8.63 4.57 2.97
N LYS A 27 9.35 5.54 2.44
CA LYS A 27 8.74 6.77 1.94
C LYS A 27 7.81 6.50 0.76
N LEU A 28 8.25 5.65 -0.17
CA LEU A 28 7.45 5.25 -1.32
C LEU A 28 6.14 4.60 -0.86
N ALA A 29 6.25 3.60 0.02
CA ALA A 29 5.09 2.92 0.55
C ALA A 29 4.13 3.90 1.23
N GLY A 30 4.69 4.79 2.00
CA GLY A 30 3.90 5.76 2.73
C GLY A 30 3.16 6.74 1.84
N ASN A 31 3.80 7.21 0.79
CA ASN A 31 3.16 8.11 -0.16
C ASN A 31 2.00 7.40 -0.88
N ILE A 32 2.19 6.14 -1.21
CA ILE A 32 1.14 5.34 -1.83
C ILE A 32 -0.03 5.15 -0.85
N LEU A 33 0.28 4.81 0.40
CA LEU A 33 -0.74 4.66 1.44
C LEU A 33 -1.55 5.95 1.62
N GLN A 34 -0.85 7.09 1.69
CA GLN A 34 -1.54 8.37 1.85
C GLN A 34 -2.48 8.65 0.69
N SER A 35 -2.05 8.35 -0.51
CA SER A 35 -2.89 8.53 -1.69
C SER A 35 -4.13 7.63 -1.65
N CYS A 36 -3.98 6.41 -1.15
CA CYS A 36 -5.11 5.49 -0.95
C CYS A 36 -6.10 6.04 0.07
N VAL A 37 -5.58 6.59 1.17
CA VAL A 37 -6.41 7.21 2.21
C VAL A 37 -7.18 8.39 1.62
N ASP A 38 -6.50 9.24 0.88
CA ASP A 38 -7.10 10.41 0.26
C ASP A 38 -8.19 10.04 -0.75
N SER A 39 -8.12 8.84 -1.30
CA SER A 39 -9.08 8.32 -2.27
C SER A 39 -10.15 7.44 -1.61
N LYS A 40 -10.23 7.47 -0.28
CA LYS A 40 -11.22 6.72 0.47
C LYS A 40 -11.07 5.21 0.34
N GLY A 41 -9.84 4.74 0.20
CA GLY A 41 -9.56 3.30 0.16
C GLY A 41 -10.01 2.60 1.43
N ILE A 42 -10.47 1.36 1.28
CA ILE A 42 -11.04 0.56 2.38
C ILE A 42 -10.07 -0.56 2.75
N ASP A 43 -9.98 -0.84 4.04
CA ASP A 43 -9.22 -1.98 4.58
C ASP A 43 -7.78 -2.02 4.08
N LEU A 44 -7.07 -0.92 4.25
CA LEU A 44 -5.67 -0.81 3.89
C LEU A 44 -4.82 -1.78 4.71
N THR A 45 -4.07 -2.60 4.02
CA THR A 45 -3.17 -3.58 4.64
C THR A 45 -1.83 -3.52 3.93
N VAL A 46 -0.75 -3.66 4.69
CA VAL A 46 0.60 -3.74 4.14
C VAL A 46 1.17 -5.10 4.51
N LEU A 47 1.72 -5.80 3.53
CA LEU A 47 2.43 -7.05 3.77
C LEU A 47 3.92 -6.82 3.49
N ASP A 48 4.77 -7.21 4.43
CA ASP A 48 6.20 -7.21 4.22
C ASP A 48 6.57 -8.52 3.53
N VAL A 49 6.79 -8.46 2.23
CA VAL A 49 7.01 -9.65 1.41
C VAL A 49 8.46 -9.86 1.03
N ALA A 50 9.37 -9.08 1.61
CA ALA A 50 10.78 -9.13 1.23
C ALA A 50 11.37 -10.53 1.35
N LYS A 51 11.03 -11.26 2.39
CA LYS A 51 11.61 -12.58 2.65
C LYS A 51 10.86 -13.72 1.97
N VAL A 52 9.58 -13.53 1.68
CA VAL A 52 8.75 -14.61 1.13
C VAL A 52 8.58 -14.50 -0.38
N PHE A 53 8.61 -13.30 -0.91
CA PHE A 53 8.46 -13.05 -2.35
C PHE A 53 9.81 -12.77 -3.02
N GLY A 54 10.61 -11.90 -2.40
CA GLY A 54 11.98 -11.63 -2.84
C GLY A 54 12.14 -10.66 -4.00
N LEU A 55 11.05 -10.23 -4.64
CA LEU A 55 11.11 -9.29 -5.77
C LEU A 55 10.66 -7.89 -5.39
N SER A 56 9.96 -7.76 -4.29
CA SER A 56 9.49 -6.48 -3.75
C SER A 56 9.56 -6.51 -2.25
N ASP A 57 9.57 -5.34 -1.62
CA ASP A 57 9.62 -5.26 -0.17
C ASP A 57 8.22 -5.27 0.43
N TYR A 58 7.28 -4.54 -0.18
CA TYR A 58 5.93 -4.43 0.36
C TYR A 58 4.85 -4.66 -0.69
N PHE A 59 3.80 -5.33 -0.28
CA PHE A 59 2.51 -5.29 -0.99
C PHE A 59 1.59 -4.39 -0.18
N ILE A 60 0.95 -3.44 -0.85
CA ILE A 60 -0.10 -2.64 -0.26
C ILE A 60 -1.41 -3.13 -0.84
N ILE A 61 -2.36 -3.48 0.01
CA ILE A 61 -3.64 -4.02 -0.42
C ILE A 61 -4.73 -3.07 0.03
N VAL A 62 -5.59 -2.70 -0.89
CA VAL A 62 -6.68 -1.76 -0.62
C VAL A 62 -7.93 -2.21 -1.38
N SER A 63 -9.08 -1.92 -0.82
CA SER A 63 -10.37 -2.21 -1.48
C SER A 63 -11.07 -0.92 -1.88
N GLY A 64 -11.88 -1.02 -2.93
CA GLY A 64 -12.78 0.03 -3.33
C GLY A 64 -14.20 -0.50 -3.36
N ARG A 65 -15.18 0.40 -3.25
CA ARG A 65 -16.60 0.03 -3.19
C ARG A 65 -17.19 -0.40 -4.52
N SER A 66 -16.52 -0.04 -5.60
CA SER A 66 -16.96 -0.38 -6.95
C SER A 66 -15.71 -0.45 -7.83
N ASP A 67 -15.85 -1.02 -9.02
CA ASP A 67 -14.78 -1.03 -10.01
C ASP A 67 -14.37 0.41 -10.39
N ARG A 68 -15.34 1.30 -10.46
CA ARG A 68 -15.07 2.71 -10.76
C ARG A 68 -14.28 3.39 -9.65
N HIS A 69 -14.60 3.07 -8.40
CA HIS A 69 -13.84 3.58 -7.25
C HIS A 69 -12.40 3.09 -7.30
N VAL A 70 -12.21 1.81 -7.61
CA VAL A 70 -10.87 1.22 -7.74
C VAL A 70 -10.09 1.94 -8.84
N GLN A 71 -10.70 2.16 -9.99
CA GLN A 71 -10.04 2.85 -11.10
C GLN A 71 -9.65 4.28 -10.74
N GLY A 72 -10.54 5.01 -10.07
CA GLY A 72 -10.27 6.37 -9.62
C GLY A 72 -9.16 6.43 -8.59
N LEU A 73 -9.16 5.49 -7.65
CA LEU A 73 -8.10 5.39 -6.64
C LEU A 73 -6.75 5.13 -7.30
N VAL A 74 -6.72 4.17 -8.22
CA VAL A 74 -5.48 3.82 -8.94
C VAL A 74 -4.97 5.02 -9.74
N ASN A 75 -5.86 5.72 -10.44
CA ASN A 75 -5.47 6.91 -11.19
C ASN A 75 -4.84 7.96 -10.28
N ARG A 76 -5.44 8.18 -9.12
CA ARG A 76 -4.91 9.15 -8.17
C ARG A 76 -3.53 8.75 -7.67
N VAL A 77 -3.36 7.48 -7.34
CA VAL A 77 -2.05 6.98 -6.89
C VAL A 77 -1.01 7.17 -7.98
N ILE A 78 -1.33 6.77 -9.20
CA ILE A 78 -0.38 6.89 -10.32
C ILE A 78 -0.01 8.35 -10.55
N ASN A 79 -1.00 9.25 -10.58
CA ASN A 79 -0.75 10.66 -10.83
C ASN A 79 0.09 11.28 -9.71
N THR A 80 -0.23 10.96 -8.47
CA THR A 80 0.51 11.46 -7.32
C THR A 80 1.96 10.99 -7.35
N MET A 81 2.17 9.72 -7.60
CA MET A 81 3.52 9.17 -7.60
C MET A 81 4.33 9.63 -8.80
N THR A 82 3.68 9.77 -9.96
CA THR A 82 4.36 10.31 -11.15
C THR A 82 4.82 11.74 -10.90
N ALA A 83 3.98 12.57 -10.26
CA ALA A 83 4.33 13.95 -9.92
C ALA A 83 5.50 14.00 -8.94
N LYS A 84 5.68 12.96 -8.13
CA LYS A 84 6.81 12.89 -7.19
C LYS A 84 8.05 12.24 -7.80
N GLY A 85 8.03 11.97 -9.10
CA GLY A 85 9.17 11.37 -9.79
C GLY A 85 9.25 9.85 -9.65
N CYS A 86 8.18 9.20 -9.23
CA CYS A 86 8.13 7.76 -9.01
C CYS A 86 6.98 7.12 -9.79
N PRO A 87 6.99 7.20 -11.13
CA PRO A 87 5.93 6.58 -11.93
C PRO A 87 5.98 5.06 -11.79
N PRO A 88 4.85 4.38 -12.01
CA PRO A 88 4.83 2.93 -11.92
C PRO A 88 5.62 2.30 -13.06
N ILE A 89 6.16 1.12 -12.80
CA ILE A 89 6.85 0.31 -13.81
C ILE A 89 5.82 -0.38 -14.71
N GLY A 90 4.69 -0.76 -14.16
CA GLY A 90 3.64 -1.43 -14.90
C GLY A 90 2.31 -1.36 -14.19
N VAL A 91 1.23 -1.49 -14.94
CA VAL A 91 -0.14 -1.50 -14.43
C VAL A 91 -0.90 -2.59 -15.15
N GLU A 92 -1.60 -3.43 -14.40
CA GLU A 92 -2.42 -4.50 -14.97
C GLU A 92 -3.81 -4.50 -14.34
N GLY A 93 -4.81 -4.87 -15.13
CA GLY A 93 -6.18 -5.05 -14.66
C GLY A 93 -7.00 -3.77 -14.54
N TYR A 94 -6.46 -2.65 -14.99
CA TYR A 94 -7.13 -1.36 -14.82
C TYR A 94 -8.50 -1.32 -15.52
N GLU A 95 -8.59 -1.93 -16.70
CA GLU A 95 -9.77 -1.76 -17.55
C GLU A 95 -11.06 -2.26 -16.91
N ASN A 96 -11.05 -3.39 -16.23
CA ASN A 96 -12.25 -3.84 -15.56
C ASN A 96 -12.34 -3.43 -14.09
N GLY A 97 -11.24 -3.03 -13.48
CA GLY A 97 -11.23 -2.47 -12.13
C GLY A 97 -11.53 -3.47 -11.02
N HIS A 98 -11.47 -4.77 -11.28
CA HIS A 98 -11.74 -5.77 -10.25
C HIS A 98 -10.52 -6.04 -9.38
N TRP A 99 -9.37 -6.11 -10.00
CA TRP A 99 -8.09 -6.29 -9.32
C TRP A 99 -7.04 -5.59 -10.16
N VAL A 100 -6.60 -4.44 -9.69
CA VAL A 100 -5.59 -3.65 -10.40
C VAL A 100 -4.27 -3.79 -9.65
N ILE A 101 -3.23 -4.17 -10.37
CA ILE A 101 -1.88 -4.29 -9.83
C ILE A 101 -1.07 -3.13 -10.37
N VAL A 102 -0.49 -2.34 -9.48
CA VAL A 102 0.38 -1.22 -9.86
C VAL A 102 1.75 -1.49 -9.27
N ASP A 103 2.70 -1.76 -10.16
CA ASP A 103 4.05 -2.14 -9.78
C ASP A 103 4.95 -0.92 -9.72
N PHE A 104 5.47 -0.60 -8.54
CA PHE A 104 6.43 0.49 -8.35
C PHE A 104 7.83 -0.05 -8.04
N GLY A 105 8.05 -1.35 -8.24
CA GLY A 105 9.34 -1.99 -7.97
C GLY A 105 9.41 -2.53 -6.55
N ASP A 106 9.88 -1.72 -5.63
CA ASP A 106 9.99 -2.15 -4.22
C ASP A 106 8.64 -2.26 -3.53
N VAL A 107 7.64 -1.61 -4.06
CA VAL A 107 6.28 -1.64 -3.52
C VAL A 107 5.32 -1.96 -4.66
N VAL A 108 4.41 -2.89 -4.43
CA VAL A 108 3.35 -3.24 -5.39
C VAL A 108 2.01 -2.97 -4.73
N LEU A 109 1.20 -2.17 -5.40
CA LEU A 109 -0.16 -1.88 -4.94
C LEU A 109 -1.12 -2.87 -5.56
N HIS A 110 -1.96 -3.49 -4.73
CA HIS A 110 -3.05 -4.36 -5.14
C HIS A 110 -4.36 -3.69 -4.74
N ALA A 111 -5.08 -3.18 -5.72
CA ALA A 111 -6.35 -2.51 -5.48
C ALA A 111 -7.48 -3.40 -5.98
N PHE A 112 -8.42 -3.74 -5.09
CA PHE A 112 -9.48 -4.68 -5.38
C PHE A 112 -10.85 -4.02 -5.25
N TYR A 113 -11.76 -4.40 -6.13
CA TYR A 113 -13.18 -4.26 -5.83
C TYR A 113 -13.47 -5.20 -4.66
N GLU A 114 -14.14 -4.69 -3.64
CA GLU A 114 -14.29 -5.34 -2.34
C GLU A 114 -14.59 -6.85 -2.37
N PRO A 115 -15.64 -7.32 -3.07
CA PRO A 115 -15.95 -8.76 -3.10
C PRO A 115 -14.86 -9.59 -3.77
N ILE A 116 -14.13 -8.99 -4.71
CA ILE A 116 -13.09 -9.71 -5.46
C ILE A 116 -11.89 -9.99 -4.56
N ARG A 117 -11.59 -9.09 -3.62
CA ARG A 117 -10.49 -9.28 -2.67
C ARG A 117 -10.68 -10.57 -1.86
N GLU A 118 -11.91 -10.82 -1.43
CA GLU A 118 -12.22 -12.03 -0.67
C GLU A 118 -12.05 -13.29 -1.51
N VAL A 119 -12.44 -13.23 -2.77
CA VAL A 119 -12.34 -14.39 -3.66
C VAL A 119 -10.89 -14.80 -3.88
N TYR A 120 -10.01 -13.83 -4.16
CA TYR A 120 -8.61 -14.14 -4.44
C TYR A 120 -7.80 -14.37 -3.18
N ASP A 121 -8.17 -13.73 -2.08
CA ASP A 121 -7.53 -13.90 -0.77
C ASP A 121 -6.01 -13.86 -0.87
N ILE A 122 -5.48 -12.78 -1.44
CA ILE A 122 -4.03 -12.63 -1.59
C ILE A 122 -3.35 -12.61 -0.23
N GLU A 123 -4.02 -12.10 0.79
CA GLU A 123 -3.48 -12.09 2.15
C GLU A 123 -3.29 -13.51 2.68
N GLY A 124 -4.21 -14.41 2.34
CA GLY A 124 -4.06 -15.82 2.71
C GLY A 124 -2.93 -16.50 1.97
N LEU A 125 -2.75 -16.14 0.70
CA LEU A 125 -1.65 -16.69 -0.10
C LEU A 125 -0.29 -16.32 0.50
N TRP A 126 -0.18 -15.10 1.03
CA TRP A 126 1.05 -14.60 1.64
C TRP A 126 0.95 -14.56 3.16
N ALA A 127 0.30 -15.57 3.75
CA ALA A 127 0.00 -15.60 5.18
C ALA A 127 1.25 -15.53 6.06
N GLU A 128 2.41 -15.95 5.55
CA GLU A 128 3.64 -15.90 6.30
C GLU A 128 4.32 -14.53 6.32
N ALA A 129 3.86 -13.62 5.47
CA ALA A 129 4.42 -12.27 5.44
C ALA A 129 3.92 -11.48 6.66
N PRO A 130 4.81 -10.75 7.34
CA PRO A 130 4.37 -9.84 8.40
C PRO A 130 3.32 -8.89 7.88
N ARG A 131 2.24 -8.74 8.63
CA ARG A 131 1.08 -7.97 8.22
C ARG A 131 0.93 -6.71 9.05
N ILE A 132 0.65 -5.62 8.38
CA ILE A 132 0.46 -4.31 9.00
C ILE A 132 -0.91 -3.80 8.60
N ASP A 133 -1.83 -3.67 9.56
CA ASP A 133 -3.16 -3.14 9.28
C ASP A 133 -3.17 -1.64 9.59
N VAL A 134 -3.66 -0.86 8.62
CA VAL A 134 -3.80 0.59 8.79
C VAL A 134 -5.14 0.85 9.43
N LYS A 135 -5.13 1.17 10.73
CA LYS A 135 -6.35 1.24 11.52
C LYS A 135 -6.99 2.61 11.61
N GLU A 136 -6.21 3.64 11.49
CA GLU A 136 -6.72 5.02 11.56
C GLU A 136 -6.22 5.80 10.37
N PRO A 137 -6.73 5.47 9.18
CA PRO A 137 -6.20 6.07 7.95
C PRO A 137 -6.29 7.59 7.92
N GLU A 138 -7.29 8.17 8.59
CA GLU A 138 -7.43 9.63 8.62
C GLU A 138 -6.30 10.30 9.39
N ARG A 139 -5.57 9.56 10.22
CA ARG A 139 -4.42 10.09 10.96
C ARG A 139 -3.11 9.87 10.22
N PHE A 140 -3.16 9.10 9.18
CA PHE A 140 -1.97 8.77 8.42
C PHE A 140 -1.53 9.99 7.62
N SER A 141 -0.26 10.35 7.68
CA SER A 141 0.23 11.52 6.98
C SER A 141 1.63 11.26 6.44
N GLU A 142 2.01 12.05 5.46
CA GLU A 142 3.34 11.97 4.91
C GLU A 142 4.40 12.20 5.97
N ARG A 143 4.07 13.05 6.95
CA ARG A 143 4.99 13.31 8.06
C ARG A 143 5.26 12.03 8.85
N SER A 144 4.23 11.24 9.11
CA SER A 144 4.39 9.97 9.82
C SER A 144 5.34 9.05 9.07
N LEU A 145 5.30 9.10 7.77
CA LEU A 145 6.14 8.27 6.91
C LEU A 145 7.57 8.71 6.90
N LYS A 146 7.80 10.01 6.87
CA LYS A 146 9.16 10.53 6.88
C LYS A 146 9.89 10.18 8.15
N ALA A 147 9.15 9.87 9.17
CA ALA A 147 9.69 9.56 10.46
C ALA A 147 10.24 8.14 10.54
N ALA A 148 9.78 7.31 9.65
CA ALA A 148 10.26 5.94 9.61
C ALA A 148 11.58 5.87 8.90
#